data_da47a99bd66aa141c369321bd41ed314
#
_entry.id   da47a99bd66aa141c369321bd41ed314
#
_cell.length_a   1.000
_cell.length_b   1.000
_cell.length_c   1.000
_cell.angle_alpha   90.00
_cell.angle_beta   90.00
_cell.angle_gamma   90.00
#
_symmetry.space_group_name_H-M   'P 1'
#
loop_
_entity.id
_entity.type
_entity.pdbx_description
1 polymer ?
#
loop_
_entity_poly.entity_id
_entity_poly.type
_entity_poly.pdbx_seq_one_letter_code
_entity_poly.pdbx_strand_id
1 'polypeptide(L)'
;ISLGLVGSEMCIRDSLYAAEALTLQPGERALVGTGIAIALPLGTVGLIHPRSGLAAKQGLSVVNTPGTVDADYRGEIKVCLINHDRHTPIEIERGMRIAQLVVQRVELVGFAEVEELEDTDRGAGGYGSTGV
;
A
#
# COMPACT_ATOMS: atom_id res chain seq x y z
N ILE A 1 18.80 -3.60 -3.81
CA ILE A 1 18.52 -4.54 -4.90
C ILE A 1 17.41 -3.97 -5.78
N SER A 2 17.62 -3.99 -7.08
CA SER A 2 16.61 -3.59 -8.06
C SER A 2 15.95 -4.83 -8.63
N LEU A 3 14.62 -4.83 -8.68
CA LEU A 3 13.83 -5.97 -9.15
C LEU A 3 12.94 -5.55 -10.32
N GLY A 4 12.98 -6.35 -11.39
CA GLY A 4 12.04 -6.23 -12.49
C GLY A 4 10.97 -7.33 -12.37
N LEU A 5 9.78 -7.04 -12.84
CA LEU A 5 8.72 -8.02 -12.90
C LEU A 5 8.80 -8.82 -14.20
N VAL A 6 8.65 -10.12 -14.08
CA VAL A 6 8.61 -11.04 -15.21
C VAL A 6 7.33 -11.86 -15.16
N GLY A 7 6.82 -12.23 -16.34
CA GLY A 7 5.62 -13.05 -16.44
C GLY A 7 4.39 -12.27 -16.91
N SER A 8 3.31 -12.98 -17.13
CA SER A 8 2.05 -12.45 -17.67
C SER A 8 0.94 -12.35 -16.63
N GLU A 9 1.26 -12.52 -15.36
CA GLU A 9 0.27 -12.51 -14.30
C GLU A 9 -0.30 -11.12 -14.08
N MET A 10 -1.60 -11.06 -13.84
CA MET A 10 -2.37 -9.82 -13.72
C MET A 10 -2.25 -9.18 -12.34
N CYS A 11 -1.95 -9.98 -11.34
CA CYS A 11 -1.85 -9.56 -9.96
C CYS A 11 -0.78 -10.39 -9.27
N ILE A 12 0.21 -9.72 -8.70
CA ILE A 12 1.30 -10.34 -7.94
C ILE A 12 1.22 -9.81 -6.53
N ARG A 13 1.40 -10.71 -5.56
CA ARG A 13 1.50 -10.33 -4.16
C ARG A 13 2.76 -10.94 -3.56
N ASP A 14 3.58 -10.11 -2.96
CA ASP A 14 4.82 -10.53 -2.34
C ASP A 14 5.07 -9.75 -1.05
N SER A 15 5.93 -10.29 -0.20
CA SER A 15 6.27 -9.66 1.07
C SER A 15 7.36 -8.61 0.90
N LEU A 16 7.23 -7.53 1.67
CA LEU A 16 8.27 -6.52 1.85
C LEU A 16 8.94 -6.73 3.21
N TYR A 17 10.26 -6.65 3.22
CA TYR A 17 11.09 -6.92 4.41
C TYR A 17 11.74 -5.64 4.90
N ALA A 18 11.83 -5.48 6.22
CA ALA A 18 12.54 -4.35 6.81
C ALA A 18 14.04 -4.47 6.55
N ALA A 19 14.66 -3.38 6.09
CA ALA A 19 16.10 -3.30 5.92
C ALA A 19 16.83 -2.84 7.18
N GLU A 20 16.08 -2.42 8.19
CA GLU A 20 16.62 -1.87 9.44
C GLU A 20 15.77 -2.33 10.63
N ALA A 21 16.34 -2.23 11.82
CA ALA A 21 15.67 -2.53 13.07
C ALA A 21 15.27 -1.24 13.78
N LEU A 22 14.07 -1.22 14.35
CA LEU A 22 13.59 -0.11 15.19
C LEU A 22 12.45 -0.56 16.09
N THR A 23 12.17 0.23 17.09
CA THR A 23 11.02 0.03 17.98
C THR A 23 9.99 1.10 17.70
N LEU A 24 8.73 0.68 17.51
CA LEU A 24 7.58 1.60 17.40
C LEU A 24 6.84 1.62 18.74
N GLN A 25 6.89 2.74 19.43
CA GLN A 25 6.09 2.95 20.63
C GLN A 25 4.61 3.05 20.26
N PRO A 26 3.68 2.83 21.23
CA PRO A 26 2.26 2.99 20.94
C PRO A 26 1.93 4.33 20.30
N GLY A 27 1.23 4.29 19.15
CA GLY A 27 0.87 5.47 18.37
C GLY A 27 1.98 6.04 17.50
N GLU A 28 3.19 5.52 17.59
CA GLU A 28 4.33 6.01 16.81
C GLU A 28 4.31 5.48 15.39
N ARG A 29 4.74 6.32 14.44
CA ARG A 29 4.97 5.92 13.06
C ARG A 29 6.42 6.16 12.66
N ALA A 30 6.89 5.37 11.71
CA ALA A 30 8.23 5.52 11.15
C ALA A 30 8.26 5.06 9.69
N LEU A 31 9.10 5.72 8.92
CA LEU A 31 9.34 5.34 7.53
C LEU A 31 10.48 4.33 7.50
N VAL A 32 10.15 3.09 7.15
CA VAL A 32 11.09 1.97 7.18
C VAL A 32 11.50 1.58 5.77
N GLY A 33 12.80 1.57 5.51
CA GLY A 33 13.34 1.16 4.23
C GLY A 33 13.25 -0.35 4.02
N THR A 34 13.11 -0.76 2.77
CA THR A 34 13.08 -2.17 2.39
C THR A 34 14.35 -2.61 1.66
N GLY A 35 15.20 -1.65 1.29
CA GLY A 35 16.43 -1.92 0.54
C GLY A 35 16.20 -2.32 -0.91
N ILE A 36 14.98 -2.23 -1.43
CA ILE A 36 14.69 -2.58 -2.82
C ILE A 36 14.11 -1.41 -3.60
N ALA A 37 14.38 -1.40 -4.89
CA ALA A 37 13.73 -0.57 -5.88
C ALA A 37 13.20 -1.48 -6.99
N ILE A 38 12.07 -1.13 -7.57
CA ILE A 38 11.42 -1.96 -8.59
C ILE A 38 11.11 -1.18 -9.85
N ALA A 39 10.97 -1.88 -10.95
CA ALA A 39 10.49 -1.33 -12.20
C ALA A 39 9.16 -2.02 -12.55
N LEU A 40 8.08 -1.29 -12.45
CA LEU A 40 6.75 -1.79 -12.79
C LEU A 40 6.46 -1.54 -14.27
N PRO A 41 5.79 -2.48 -14.96
CA PRO A 41 5.33 -2.24 -16.32
C PRO A 41 4.36 -1.05 -16.38
N LEU A 42 4.43 -0.29 -17.44
CA LEU A 42 3.44 0.77 -17.69
C LEU A 42 2.04 0.16 -17.73
N GLY A 43 1.07 0.83 -17.12
CA GLY A 43 -0.29 0.31 -16.99
C GLY A 43 -0.51 -0.54 -15.75
N THR A 44 0.49 -0.60 -14.87
CA THR A 44 0.35 -1.26 -13.56
C THR A 44 0.65 -0.30 -12.42
N VAL A 45 0.21 -0.67 -11.23
CA VAL A 45 0.50 0.05 -9.99
C VAL A 45 0.90 -0.94 -8.92
N GLY A 46 1.83 -0.55 -8.06
CA GLY A 46 2.16 -1.28 -6.85
C GLY A 46 1.39 -0.71 -5.66
N LEU A 47 0.74 -1.57 -4.89
CA LEU A 47 -0.01 -1.19 -3.70
C LEU A 47 0.60 -1.87 -2.48
N ILE A 48 0.96 -1.07 -1.48
CA ILE A 48 1.56 -1.56 -0.25
C ILE A 48 0.46 -1.69 0.80
N HIS A 49 0.23 -2.94 1.23
CA HIS A 49 -0.78 -3.28 2.21
C HIS A 49 -0.15 -3.76 3.51
N PRO A 50 -0.83 -3.55 4.65
CA PRO A 50 -0.42 -4.20 5.90
C PRO A 50 -0.51 -5.72 5.80
N ARG A 51 0.24 -6.41 6.64
CA ARG A 51 0.09 -7.84 6.83
C ARG A 51 -1.04 -8.08 7.83
N SER A 52 -2.04 -8.85 7.43
CA SER A 52 -3.24 -9.08 8.25
C SER A 52 -2.93 -9.69 9.63
N GLY A 53 -1.98 -10.62 9.69
CA GLY A 53 -1.57 -11.23 10.95
C GLY A 53 -0.95 -10.24 11.93
N LEU A 54 -0.07 -9.38 11.45
CA LEU A 54 0.55 -8.34 12.28
C LEU A 54 -0.45 -7.26 12.68
N ALA A 55 -1.34 -6.90 11.78
CA ALA A 55 -2.41 -5.96 12.06
C ALA A 55 -3.33 -6.47 13.17
N ALA A 56 -3.77 -7.72 13.07
CA ALA A 56 -4.69 -8.30 14.03
C ALA A 56 -4.05 -8.58 15.39
N LYS A 57 -2.80 -9.06 15.42
CA LYS A 57 -2.15 -9.49 16.66
C LYS A 57 -1.43 -8.35 17.38
N GLN A 58 -0.86 -7.41 16.66
CA GLN A 58 0.00 -6.37 17.24
C GLN A 58 -0.48 -4.96 16.94
N GLY A 59 -1.44 -4.78 16.04
CA GLY A 59 -1.88 -3.46 15.63
C GLY A 59 -0.90 -2.76 14.69
N LEU A 60 0.00 -3.51 14.04
CA LEU A 60 0.91 -2.93 13.06
C LEU A 60 0.20 -2.67 11.75
N SER A 61 0.25 -1.45 11.26
CA SER A 61 -0.39 -1.05 10.01
C SER A 61 0.51 -0.13 9.20
N VAL A 62 0.02 0.26 8.04
CA VAL A 62 0.66 1.24 7.15
C VAL A 62 -0.20 2.50 7.16
N VAL A 63 0.41 3.65 7.45
CA VAL A 63 -0.31 4.91 7.66
C VAL A 63 -1.16 5.31 6.46
N ASN A 64 -0.59 5.19 5.26
CA ASN A 64 -1.22 5.59 4.00
C ASN A 64 -1.78 4.40 3.22
N THR A 65 -2.17 3.33 3.91
CA THR A 65 -2.64 2.11 3.21
C THR A 65 -3.84 2.36 2.31
N PRO A 66 -3.82 1.88 1.05
CA PRO A 66 -2.67 1.27 0.40
C PRO A 66 -1.65 2.32 -0.04
N GLY A 67 -0.39 2.14 0.34
CA GLY A 67 0.69 2.96 -0.21
C GLY A 67 0.80 2.72 -1.71
N THR A 68 0.97 3.77 -2.49
CA THR A 68 0.97 3.67 -3.96
C THR A 68 2.39 3.80 -4.49
N VAL A 69 2.78 2.84 -5.32
CA VAL A 69 4.06 2.86 -6.05
C VAL A 69 3.73 3.00 -7.53
N ASP A 70 4.07 4.13 -8.11
CA ASP A 70 3.82 4.41 -9.53
C ASP A 70 4.75 3.60 -10.43
N ALA A 71 4.30 3.33 -11.66
CA ALA A 71 5.06 2.51 -12.61
C ALA A 71 6.43 3.10 -12.92
N ASP A 72 6.56 4.42 -12.93
CA ASP A 72 7.80 5.14 -13.24
C ASP A 72 8.67 5.46 -12.00
N TYR A 73 8.23 5.09 -10.80
CA TYR A 73 9.03 5.30 -9.61
C TYR A 73 10.22 4.33 -9.56
N ARG A 74 11.42 4.86 -9.38
CA ARG A 74 12.67 4.08 -9.36
C ARG A 74 13.43 4.19 -8.04
N GLY A 75 12.88 4.88 -7.07
CA GLY A 75 13.51 5.01 -5.76
C GLY A 75 13.30 3.78 -4.88
N GLU A 76 13.97 3.79 -3.74
CA GLU A 76 13.78 2.76 -2.72
C GLU A 76 12.34 2.75 -2.24
N ILE A 77 11.75 1.56 -2.14
CA ILE A 77 10.45 1.38 -1.51
C ILE A 77 10.62 1.52 0.00
N LYS A 78 9.90 2.46 0.59
CA LYS A 78 9.84 2.66 2.03
C LYS A 78 8.40 2.51 2.49
N VAL A 79 8.22 1.90 3.65
CA VAL A 79 6.90 1.63 4.22
C VAL A 79 6.71 2.51 5.45
N CYS A 80 5.65 3.30 5.44
CA CYS A 80 5.30 4.13 6.60
C CYS A 80 4.47 3.31 7.58
N LEU A 81 5.16 2.67 8.53
CA LEU A 81 4.54 1.82 9.54
C LEU A 81 4.00 2.65 10.71
N ILE A 82 2.93 2.16 11.32
CA ILE A 82 2.36 2.72 12.53
C ILE A 82 1.98 1.61 13.51
N ASN A 83 2.23 1.86 14.80
CA ASN A 83 1.78 1.01 15.89
C ASN A 83 0.43 1.54 16.42
N HIS A 84 -0.65 0.84 16.10
CA HIS A 84 -2.00 1.18 16.59
C HIS A 84 -2.31 0.60 17.97
N ASP A 85 -1.42 -0.22 18.53
CA ASP A 85 -1.64 -0.71 19.89
C ASP A 85 -1.56 0.45 20.89
N ARG A 86 -2.35 0.36 21.94
CA ARG A 86 -2.42 1.45 22.94
C ARG A 86 -1.35 1.36 24.02
N HIS A 87 -0.77 0.18 24.22
CA HIS A 87 0.06 -0.08 25.39
C HIS A 87 1.39 -0.75 25.08
N THR A 88 1.45 -1.54 24.01
CA THR A 88 2.61 -2.42 23.77
C THR A 88 3.46 -1.91 22.61
N PRO A 89 4.77 -1.67 22.81
CA PRO A 89 5.69 -1.37 21.72
C PRO A 89 5.78 -2.53 20.73
N ILE A 90 6.10 -2.23 19.48
CA ILE A 90 6.35 -3.23 18.44
C ILE A 90 7.81 -3.16 18.04
N GLU A 91 8.50 -4.29 18.14
CA GLU A 91 9.86 -4.42 17.68
C GLU A 91 9.89 -4.80 16.20
N ILE A 92 10.48 -3.95 15.38
CA ILE A 92 10.75 -4.25 13.98
C ILE A 92 12.19 -4.71 13.88
N GLU A 93 12.39 -5.92 13.39
CA GLU A 93 13.71 -6.50 13.20
C GLU A 93 14.11 -6.46 11.72
N ARG A 94 15.40 -6.29 11.47
CA ARG A 94 15.92 -6.39 10.11
C ARG A 94 15.59 -7.76 9.53
N GLY A 95 15.06 -7.79 8.30
CA GLY A 95 14.62 -9.02 7.63
C GLY A 95 13.22 -9.47 8.00
N MET A 96 12.53 -8.75 8.90
CA MET A 96 11.14 -9.02 9.25
C MET A 96 10.22 -8.64 8.10
N ARG A 97 9.22 -9.47 7.81
CA ARG A 97 8.17 -9.15 6.85
C ARG A 97 7.23 -8.12 7.45
N ILE A 98 7.19 -6.93 6.90
CA ILE A 98 6.45 -5.79 7.47
C ILE A 98 5.23 -5.35 6.67
N ALA A 99 5.16 -5.71 5.40
CA ALA A 99 4.08 -5.32 4.51
C ALA A 99 3.99 -6.28 3.33
N GLN A 100 2.98 -6.06 2.48
CA GLN A 100 2.82 -6.81 1.23
C GLN A 100 2.75 -5.84 0.07
N LEU A 101 3.40 -6.20 -1.03
CA LEU A 101 3.28 -5.48 -2.28
C LEU A 101 2.33 -6.25 -3.20
N VAL A 102 1.28 -5.58 -3.64
CA VAL A 102 0.32 -6.10 -4.61
C VAL A 102 0.51 -5.32 -5.90
N VAL A 103 0.75 -6.00 -7.01
CA VAL A 103 0.86 -5.36 -8.32
C VAL A 103 -0.37 -5.72 -9.14
N GLN A 104 -1.05 -4.71 -9.67
CA GLN A 104 -2.25 -4.92 -10.47
C GLN A 104 -2.32 -3.94 -11.63
N ARG A 105 -3.11 -4.28 -12.63
CA ARG A 105 -3.37 -3.38 -13.75
C ARG A 105 -4.25 -2.23 -13.33
N VAL A 106 -4.01 -1.07 -13.94
CA VAL A 106 -4.83 0.13 -13.75
C VAL A 106 -5.17 0.74 -15.11
N GLU A 107 -6.32 1.39 -15.17
CA GLU A 107 -6.70 2.17 -16.33
C GLU A 107 -5.98 3.52 -16.29
N LEU A 108 -5.35 3.87 -17.42
CA LEU A 108 -4.71 5.17 -17.60
C LEU A 108 -5.74 6.09 -18.27
N VAL A 109 -6.39 6.92 -17.47
CA VAL A 109 -7.45 7.79 -17.95
C VAL A 109 -7.09 9.27 -17.79
N GLY A 110 -7.62 10.09 -18.67
CA GLY A 110 -7.58 11.53 -18.54
C GLY A 110 -8.94 12.05 -18.05
N PHE A 111 -8.95 13.25 -17.53
CA PHE A 111 -10.20 13.93 -17.17
C PHE A 111 -10.55 14.96 -18.25
N ALA A 112 -11.83 14.99 -18.65
CA ALA A 112 -12.37 16.02 -19.49
C ALA A 112 -13.38 16.83 -18.68
N GLU A 113 -13.20 18.15 -18.65
CA GLU A 113 -14.15 19.05 -18.01
C GLU A 113 -15.43 19.11 -18.84
N VAL A 114 -16.56 18.89 -18.20
CA VAL A 114 -17.89 18.96 -18.84
C VAL A 114 -18.84 19.81 -18.00
N GLU A 115 -19.88 20.37 -18.63
CA GLU A 115 -20.86 21.15 -17.89
C GLU A 115 -21.82 20.29 -17.09
N GLU A 116 -22.17 19.11 -17.62
CA GLU A 116 -23.08 18.16 -16.98
C GLU A 116 -22.58 16.75 -17.17
N LEU A 117 -22.87 15.89 -16.19
CA LEU A 117 -22.65 14.45 -16.27
C LEU A 117 -23.92 13.74 -16.72
N GLU A 118 -23.76 12.58 -17.36
CA GLU A 118 -24.88 11.74 -17.73
C GLU A 118 -25.66 11.27 -16.50
N ASP A 119 -26.96 11.13 -16.64
CA ASP A 119 -27.82 10.62 -15.59
C ASP A 119 -27.61 9.11 -15.38
N THR A 120 -27.71 8.69 -14.12
CA THR A 120 -27.71 7.28 -13.75
C THR A 120 -28.82 7.01 -12.76
N ASP A 121 -29.19 5.72 -12.59
CA ASP A 121 -30.23 5.33 -11.62
C ASP A 121 -29.89 5.73 -10.19
N ARG A 122 -28.60 5.68 -9.82
CA ARG A 122 -28.14 6.09 -8.49
C ARG A 122 -28.13 7.63 -8.35
N GLY A 123 -27.77 8.34 -9.42
CA GLY A 123 -27.60 9.80 -9.41
C GLY A 123 -26.58 10.23 -8.35
N ALA A 124 -26.95 11.22 -7.55
CA ALA A 124 -26.10 11.79 -6.50
C ALA A 124 -26.16 11.02 -5.18
N GLY A 125 -26.80 9.84 -5.13
CA GLY A 125 -26.94 9.06 -3.92
C GLY A 125 -25.58 8.59 -3.37
N GLY A 126 -25.28 9.02 -2.16
CA GLY A 126 -24.03 8.70 -1.47
C GLY A 126 -24.26 7.84 -0.23
N TYR A 127 -23.69 8.26 0.86
CA TYR A 127 -23.73 7.53 2.12
C TYR A 127 -25.16 7.20 2.57
N GLY A 128 -25.47 5.92 2.77
CA GLY A 128 -26.77 5.49 3.23
C GLY A 128 -27.86 5.50 2.13
N SER A 129 -27.53 5.79 0.88
CA SER A 129 -28.50 5.83 -0.22
C SER A 129 -29.15 4.47 -0.52
N THR A 130 -28.56 3.38 -0.09
CA THR A 130 -29.07 2.02 -0.28
C THR A 130 -29.90 1.51 0.89
N GLY A 131 -30.25 2.36 1.82
CA GLY A 131 -31.21 2.05 2.90
C GLY A 131 -30.66 1.26 4.07
N VAL A 132 -29.39 1.37 4.35
CA VAL A 132 -28.75 0.70 5.48
C VAL A 132 -28.76 1.59 6.71
#